data_5a8da58c93acf1bbcae1ab5b2f1b5e49
#
_entry.id   5a8da58c93acf1bbcae1ab5b2f1b5e49
#
_cell.length_a   1.000
_cell.length_b   1.000
_cell.length_c   1.000
_cell.angle_alpha   90.00
_cell.angle_beta   90.00
_cell.angle_gamma   90.00
#
_symmetry.space_group_name_H-M   'P 1'
#
loop_
_entity.id
_entity.type
_entity.pdbx_description
1 polymer ?
#
loop_
_entity_poly.entity_id
_entity_poly.type
_entity_poly.pdbx_seq_one_letter_code
_entity_poly.pdbx_strand_id
1 'polypeptide(L)'
;MAYHHLAMAATDMAAIHQFYEGVMGFELVKVEIGPVPEGGWAKHFFYRMNGNDSRFIAFWEMHDVPGGDTVETNLSKAAGVPDQINHIAFDVPDMEAMEARKQAWLDAGLEVLE
;
A
#
# COMPACT_ATOMS: atom_id res chain seq x y z
N MET A 1 -14.37 2.35 17.84
CA MET A 1 -13.20 3.04 17.23
C MET A 1 -12.67 2.19 16.10
N ALA A 2 -12.29 2.81 15.00
CA ALA A 2 -11.64 2.13 13.87
C ALA A 2 -10.44 2.97 13.42
N TYR A 3 -9.50 2.38 12.68
CA TYR A 3 -8.40 3.16 12.14
C TYR A 3 -8.91 4.08 11.01
N HIS A 4 -8.30 5.26 10.88
CA HIS A 4 -8.56 6.20 9.78
C HIS A 4 -7.73 5.83 8.55
N HIS A 5 -6.46 5.57 8.75
CA HIS A 5 -5.56 5.10 7.70
C HIS A 5 -4.46 4.23 8.28
N LEU A 6 -3.91 3.38 7.42
CA LEU A 6 -2.71 2.61 7.66
C LEU A 6 -1.63 3.14 6.73
N ALA A 7 -0.47 3.50 7.26
CA ALA A 7 0.62 4.07 6.48
C ALA A 7 1.85 3.17 6.51
N MET A 8 2.53 3.06 5.37
CA MET A 8 3.73 2.25 5.21
C MET A 8 4.75 2.97 4.35
N ALA A 9 6.02 2.59 4.49
CA ALA A 9 7.08 3.10 3.61
C ALA A 9 7.00 2.47 2.22
N ALA A 10 7.35 3.25 1.21
CA ALA A 10 7.46 2.80 -0.17
C ALA A 10 8.85 3.13 -0.72
N THR A 11 9.44 2.22 -1.47
CA THR A 11 10.70 2.43 -2.20
C THR A 11 10.50 2.52 -3.71
N ASP A 12 9.33 2.10 -4.20
CA ASP A 12 8.93 2.20 -5.60
C ASP A 12 7.47 2.68 -5.66
N MET A 13 7.27 3.99 -5.58
CA MET A 13 5.93 4.56 -5.55
C MET A 13 5.17 4.38 -6.87
N ALA A 14 5.88 4.30 -7.99
CA ALA A 14 5.26 4.02 -9.29
C ALA A 14 4.61 2.63 -9.31
N ALA A 15 5.30 1.61 -8.80
CA ALA A 15 4.77 0.26 -8.68
C ALA A 15 3.59 0.19 -7.70
N ILE A 16 3.67 0.90 -6.58
CA ILE A 16 2.59 1.01 -5.60
C ILE A 16 1.34 1.63 -6.24
N HIS A 17 1.50 2.74 -6.93
CA HIS A 17 0.40 3.41 -7.61
C HIS A 17 -0.26 2.52 -8.67
N GLN A 18 0.55 1.85 -9.49
CA GLN A 18 0.07 0.90 -10.49
C GLN A 18 -0.75 -0.23 -9.86
N PHE A 19 -0.33 -0.74 -8.73
CA PHE A 19 -1.07 -1.80 -8.03
C PHE A 19 -2.36 -1.28 -7.41
N TYR A 20 -2.28 -0.24 -6.57
CA TYR A 20 -3.46 0.19 -5.80
C TYR A 20 -4.49 0.93 -6.64
N GLU A 21 -4.08 1.80 -7.56
CA GLU A 21 -5.03 2.45 -8.48
C GLU A 21 -5.31 1.59 -9.72
N GLY A 22 -4.28 1.06 -10.37
CA GLY A 22 -4.42 0.34 -11.63
C GLY A 22 -5.05 -1.04 -11.49
N VAL A 23 -4.66 -1.81 -10.50
CA VAL A 23 -5.13 -3.19 -10.31
C VAL A 23 -6.27 -3.28 -9.30
N MET A 24 -6.11 -2.65 -8.13
CA MET A 24 -7.12 -2.67 -7.07
C MET A 24 -8.27 -1.71 -7.32
N GLY A 25 -8.09 -0.69 -8.13
CA GLY A 25 -9.10 0.30 -8.42
C GLY A 25 -9.36 1.30 -7.28
N PHE A 26 -8.40 1.44 -6.35
CA PHE A 26 -8.47 2.47 -5.32
C PHE A 26 -8.22 3.84 -5.93
N GLU A 27 -8.69 4.89 -5.27
CA GLU A 27 -8.55 6.26 -5.76
C GLU A 27 -7.49 7.02 -4.95
N LEU A 28 -6.48 7.58 -5.63
CA LEU A 28 -5.56 8.52 -5.01
C LEU A 28 -6.30 9.83 -4.73
N VAL A 29 -6.50 10.16 -3.45
CA VAL A 29 -7.31 11.32 -3.05
C VAL A 29 -6.49 12.46 -2.49
N LYS A 30 -5.25 12.21 -2.04
CA LYS A 30 -4.44 13.24 -1.39
C LYS A 30 -2.97 12.89 -1.46
N VAL A 31 -2.14 13.91 -1.69
CA VAL A 31 -0.69 13.85 -1.53
C VAL A 31 -0.27 15.02 -0.66
N GLU A 32 0.35 14.73 0.46
CA GLU A 32 0.99 15.73 1.33
C GLU A 32 2.49 15.70 1.11
N ILE A 33 3.13 16.86 1.13
CA ILE A 33 4.59 17.00 0.98
C ILE A 33 5.09 17.80 2.16
N GLY A 34 6.13 17.31 2.83
CA GLY A 34 6.69 18.00 3.97
C GLY A 34 8.08 17.53 4.37
N PRO A 35 8.74 18.27 5.25
CA PRO A 35 10.04 17.89 5.76
C PRO A 35 9.94 16.72 6.74
N VAL A 36 11.01 15.93 6.79
CA VAL A 36 11.18 14.88 7.80
C VAL A 36 12.12 15.42 8.87
N PRO A 37 11.76 15.36 10.17
CA PRO A 37 12.58 15.94 11.24
C PRO A 37 14.03 15.43 11.28
N GLU A 38 14.25 14.17 10.92
CA GLU A 38 15.57 13.53 10.90
C GLU A 38 16.42 13.95 9.69
N GLY A 39 15.82 14.65 8.72
CA GLY A 39 16.46 15.11 7.49
C GLY A 39 15.69 14.72 6.25
N GLY A 40 15.89 15.47 5.17
CA GLY A 40 15.16 15.23 3.92
C GLY A 40 13.69 15.62 3.99
N TRP A 41 12.93 15.04 3.10
CA TRP A 41 11.51 15.33 2.94
C TRP A 41 10.77 14.10 2.43
N ALA A 42 9.45 14.11 2.48
CA ALA A 42 8.65 12.97 2.06
C ALA A 42 7.33 13.41 1.43
N LYS A 43 6.81 12.55 0.56
CA LYS A 43 5.44 12.63 0.04
C LYS A 43 4.60 11.56 0.70
N HIS A 44 3.41 11.92 1.16
CA HIS A 44 2.44 11.02 1.78
C HIS A 44 1.23 10.87 0.85
N PHE A 45 1.08 9.68 0.25
CA PHE A 45 0.03 9.36 -0.71
C PHE A 45 -1.10 8.63 0.00
N PHE A 46 -2.34 9.12 -0.15
CA PHE A 46 -3.53 8.51 0.45
C PHE A 46 -4.43 7.94 -0.62
N TYR A 47 -4.75 6.65 -0.50
CA TYR A 47 -5.68 5.96 -1.39
C TYR A 47 -6.95 5.61 -0.64
N ARG A 48 -8.11 6.00 -1.21
CA ARG A 48 -9.42 5.60 -0.73
C ARG A 48 -9.69 4.17 -1.18
N MET A 49 -10.02 3.30 -0.24
CA MET A 49 -10.41 1.93 -0.56
C MET A 49 -11.81 1.89 -1.15
N ASN A 50 -12.02 1.01 -2.12
CA ASN A 50 -13.31 0.86 -2.79
C ASN A 50 -14.45 0.61 -1.80
N GLY A 51 -15.55 1.35 -1.97
CA GLY A 51 -16.74 1.20 -1.14
C GLY A 51 -16.60 1.73 0.27
N ASN A 52 -15.51 2.43 0.60
CA ASN A 52 -15.29 2.97 1.93
C ASN A 52 -14.73 4.39 1.86
N ASP A 53 -15.57 5.40 2.13
CA ASP A 53 -15.23 6.81 2.01
C ASP A 53 -14.37 7.34 3.16
N SER A 54 -14.24 6.61 4.26
CA SER A 54 -13.62 7.10 5.49
C SER A 54 -12.39 6.32 5.93
N ARG A 55 -11.91 5.39 5.11
CA ARG A 55 -10.73 4.57 5.42
C ARG A 55 -9.75 4.60 4.24
N PHE A 56 -8.46 4.72 4.58
CA PHE A 56 -7.42 4.91 3.59
C PHE A 56 -6.25 3.97 3.84
N ILE A 57 -5.58 3.60 2.77
CA ILE A 57 -4.23 3.05 2.83
C ILE A 57 -3.28 4.13 2.31
N ALA A 58 -2.16 4.33 2.99
CA ALA A 58 -1.27 5.43 2.70
C ALA A 58 0.19 4.97 2.59
N PHE A 59 0.98 5.69 1.81
CA PHE A 59 2.38 5.36 1.58
C PHE A 59 3.25 6.61 1.68
N TRP A 60 4.43 6.44 2.30
CA TRP A 60 5.46 7.46 2.37
C TRP A 60 6.54 7.19 1.35
N GLU A 61 6.76 8.14 0.45
CA GLU A 61 7.91 8.17 -0.44
C GLU A 61 8.94 9.13 0.15
N MET A 62 10.07 8.59 0.60
CA MET A 62 11.13 9.36 1.28
C MET A 62 12.17 9.87 0.28
N HIS A 63 12.61 11.12 0.49
CA HIS A 63 13.65 11.76 -0.32
C HIS A 63 14.71 12.36 0.61
N ASP A 64 15.96 11.96 0.40
CA ASP A 64 17.12 12.44 1.19
C ASP A 64 16.98 12.23 2.71
N VAL A 65 16.15 11.27 3.10
CA VAL A 65 15.99 10.86 4.50
C VAL A 65 17.11 9.90 4.85
N PRO A 66 17.82 10.09 5.98
CA PRO A 66 18.86 9.15 6.39
C PRO A 66 18.37 7.72 6.46
N GLY A 67 19.01 6.80 5.73
CA GLY A 67 18.62 5.39 5.65
C GLY A 67 17.38 5.11 4.80
N GLY A 68 16.77 6.11 4.20
CA GLY A 68 15.53 5.96 3.45
C GLY A 68 15.65 5.11 2.18
N ASP A 69 16.83 5.06 1.58
CA ASP A 69 17.12 4.27 0.38
C ASP A 69 17.43 2.79 0.68
N THR A 70 17.56 2.41 1.94
CA THR A 70 17.86 1.05 2.39
C THR A 70 16.73 0.41 3.17
N VAL A 71 15.54 0.99 3.14
CA VAL A 71 14.38 0.49 3.88
C VAL A 71 13.89 -0.83 3.30
N GLU A 72 13.69 -1.83 4.17
CA GLU A 72 13.00 -3.06 3.81
C GLU A 72 11.49 -2.84 3.90
N THR A 73 10.79 -2.89 2.78
CA THR A 73 9.34 -2.64 2.71
C THR A 73 8.49 -3.88 2.88
N ASN A 74 9.06 -5.08 2.84
CA ASN A 74 8.37 -6.29 3.25
C ASN A 74 8.28 -6.30 4.78
N LEU A 75 7.09 -6.08 5.33
CA LEU A 75 6.88 -5.92 6.76
C LEU A 75 7.27 -7.15 7.59
N SER A 76 7.08 -8.34 7.05
CA SER A 76 7.49 -9.58 7.73
C SER A 76 9.00 -9.71 7.74
N LYS A 77 9.66 -9.45 6.61
CA LYS A 77 11.10 -9.51 6.49
C LYS A 77 11.78 -8.46 7.37
N ALA A 78 11.26 -7.24 7.39
CA ALA A 78 11.75 -6.17 8.27
C ALA A 78 11.64 -6.54 9.76
N ALA A 79 10.60 -7.28 10.14
CA ALA A 79 10.39 -7.76 11.51
C ALA A 79 11.14 -9.05 11.83
N GLY A 80 11.77 -9.70 10.84
CA GLY A 80 12.50 -10.96 11.05
C GLY A 80 11.60 -12.18 11.25
N VAL A 81 10.39 -12.16 10.68
CA VAL A 81 9.42 -13.28 10.75
C VAL A 81 9.14 -13.83 9.35
N PRO A 82 8.54 -15.03 9.23
CA PRO A 82 8.13 -15.58 7.92
C PRO A 82 7.18 -14.65 7.17
N ASP A 83 7.25 -14.67 5.84
CA ASP A 83 6.56 -13.72 4.96
C ASP A 83 5.06 -13.64 5.18
N GLN A 84 4.41 -14.73 5.55
CA GLN A 84 2.97 -14.78 5.74
C GLN A 84 2.48 -14.18 7.08
N ILE A 85 3.36 -13.80 7.99
CA ILE A 85 2.96 -13.35 9.33
C ILE A 85 2.36 -11.95 9.29
N ASN A 86 3.11 -10.96 8.81
CA ASN A 86 2.61 -9.60 8.68
C ASN A 86 1.95 -9.43 7.32
N HIS A 87 0.66 -9.20 7.29
CA HIS A 87 -0.09 -9.09 6.05
C HIS A 87 -1.26 -8.12 6.19
N ILE A 88 -1.78 -7.70 5.06
CA ILE A 88 -3.00 -6.90 4.97
C ILE A 88 -4.04 -7.73 4.23
N ALA A 89 -5.21 -7.87 4.81
CA ALA A 89 -6.33 -8.53 4.17
C ALA A 89 -7.42 -7.51 3.85
N PHE A 90 -7.81 -7.46 2.59
CA PHE A 90 -8.94 -6.65 2.13
C PHE A 90 -10.16 -7.53 2.00
N ASP A 91 -11.30 -7.03 2.42
CA ASP A 91 -12.55 -7.75 2.24
C ASP A 91 -13.18 -7.48 0.87
N VAL A 92 -14.05 -8.37 0.47
CA VAL A 92 -14.91 -8.21 -0.69
C VAL A 92 -16.33 -8.68 -0.33
N PRO A 93 -17.38 -8.13 -0.97
CA PRO A 93 -18.76 -8.40 -0.54
C PRO A 93 -19.22 -9.84 -0.79
N ASP A 94 -18.69 -10.53 -1.79
CA ASP A 94 -19.14 -11.88 -2.18
C ASP A 94 -18.09 -12.62 -3.00
N MET A 95 -18.41 -13.87 -3.37
CA MET A 95 -17.50 -14.71 -4.16
C MET A 95 -17.31 -14.21 -5.58
N GLU A 96 -18.32 -13.59 -6.18
CA GLU A 96 -18.21 -12.99 -7.51
C GLU A 96 -17.16 -11.89 -7.51
N ALA A 97 -17.18 -11.00 -6.51
CA ALA A 97 -16.19 -9.96 -6.34
C ALA A 97 -14.78 -10.55 -6.05
N MET A 98 -14.71 -11.63 -5.29
CA MET A 98 -13.45 -12.36 -5.04
C MET A 98 -12.85 -12.88 -6.34
N GLU A 99 -13.62 -13.55 -7.16
CA GLU A 99 -13.15 -14.08 -8.44
C GLU A 99 -12.72 -12.96 -9.40
N ALA A 100 -13.46 -11.85 -9.41
CA ALA A 100 -13.09 -10.68 -10.22
C ALA A 100 -11.76 -10.07 -9.77
N ARG A 101 -11.49 -10.00 -8.47
CA ARG A 101 -10.21 -9.53 -7.94
C ARG A 101 -9.07 -10.48 -8.28
N LYS A 102 -9.29 -11.77 -8.12
CA LYS A 102 -8.33 -12.80 -8.52
C LYS A 102 -7.95 -12.66 -9.98
N GLN A 103 -8.93 -12.52 -10.86
CA GLN A 103 -8.67 -12.39 -12.30
C GLN A 103 -7.90 -11.10 -12.62
N ALA A 104 -8.24 -9.98 -11.97
CA ALA A 104 -7.51 -8.72 -12.15
C ALA A 104 -6.03 -8.85 -11.75
N TRP A 105 -5.72 -9.59 -10.69
CA TRP A 105 -4.35 -9.85 -10.27
C TRP A 105 -3.61 -10.72 -11.27
N LEU A 106 -4.24 -11.81 -11.74
CA LEU A 106 -3.65 -12.69 -12.74
C LEU A 106 -3.39 -11.94 -14.06
N ASP A 107 -4.31 -11.10 -14.50
CA ASP A 107 -4.17 -10.28 -15.71
C ASP A 107 -3.02 -9.26 -15.57
N ALA A 108 -2.74 -8.81 -14.37
CA ALA A 108 -1.61 -7.92 -14.07
C ALA A 108 -0.28 -8.67 -13.91
N GLY A 109 -0.27 -10.00 -14.06
CA GLY A 109 0.94 -10.83 -13.93
C GLY A 109 1.33 -11.11 -12.49
N LEU A 110 0.42 -10.94 -11.54
CA LEU A 110 0.68 -11.19 -10.12
C LEU A 110 0.39 -12.65 -9.77
N GLU A 111 1.11 -13.14 -8.76
CA GLU A 111 0.90 -14.48 -8.23
C GLU A 111 -0.34 -14.48 -7.32
N VAL A 112 -1.17 -15.50 -7.46
CA VAL A 112 -2.32 -15.74 -6.60
C VAL A 112 -2.18 -17.13 -6.00
N LEU A 113 -2.17 -17.19 -4.66
CA LEU A 113 -2.16 -18.44 -3.91
C LEU A 113 -3.58 -18.79 -3.49
N GLU A 114 -3.94 -20.05 -3.65
CA GLU A 114 -5.26 -20.57 -3.24
C GLU A 114 -5.14 -21.57 -2.10
#